data_8708aafddbfa3d973131f9eab3a3e5b4
#
_entry.id   8708aafddbfa3d973131f9eab3a3e5b4
#
_cell.length_a   1.000
_cell.length_b   1.000
_cell.length_c   1.000
_cell.angle_alpha   90.00
_cell.angle_beta   90.00
_cell.angle_gamma   90.00
#
_symmetry.space_group_name_H-M   'P 1'
#
loop_
_entity.id
_entity.type
_entity.pdbx_description
1 polymer ?
#
loop_
_entity_poly.entity_id
_entity_poly.type
_entity_poly.pdbx_seq_one_letter_code
_entity_poly.pdbx_strand_id
1 'polypeptide(L)'
;LDIGFKVMLIISVCVSVGAIFYRNEIMALLYLSGDAYSGSIFGWLMVSFICISLTYIYGSLLTAGGKIALLNKISLVGFAINLIFNLLLIPKYLALGSAIATVAAQILVLFAHVIASEKSFQLTKSLQQWLKSALFIAMVVGINLLIAQLHINWVYALVISGLVSFLAVFPSTILTVSEVRQFLRTMSGEVSKK
;
A
#
# COMPACT_ATOMS: atom_id res chain seq x y z
N LEU A 1 1.67 -10.29 -13.17
CA LEU A 1 2.26 -9.52 -12.07
C LEU A 1 1.92 -8.04 -12.17
N ASP A 2 2.13 -7.40 -13.33
CA ASP A 2 1.99 -5.95 -13.48
C ASP A 2 0.59 -5.44 -13.17
N ILE A 3 -0.45 -6.09 -13.68
CA ILE A 3 -1.83 -5.68 -13.39
C ILE A 3 -2.16 -5.86 -11.90
N GLY A 4 -1.79 -7.00 -11.30
CA GLY A 4 -2.00 -7.25 -9.88
C GLY A 4 -1.28 -6.21 -9.00
N PHE A 5 -0.04 -5.85 -9.34
CA PHE A 5 0.71 -4.80 -8.65
C PHE A 5 0.01 -3.44 -8.74
N LYS A 6 -0.42 -3.06 -9.96
CA LYS A 6 -1.12 -1.79 -10.20
C LYS A 6 -2.43 -1.72 -9.42
N VAL A 7 -3.24 -2.77 -9.44
CA VAL A 7 -4.52 -2.84 -8.74
C VAL A 7 -4.31 -2.75 -7.22
N MET A 8 -3.39 -3.52 -6.66
CA MET A 8 -3.09 -3.48 -5.22
C MET A 8 -2.51 -2.13 -4.79
N LEU A 9 -1.66 -1.52 -5.60
CA LEU A 9 -1.13 -0.19 -5.35
C LEU A 9 -2.27 0.85 -5.34
N ILE A 10 -3.16 0.83 -6.31
CA ILE A 10 -4.29 1.75 -6.40
C ILE A 10 -5.18 1.64 -5.16
N ILE A 11 -5.63 0.43 -4.85
CA ILE A 11 -6.54 0.19 -3.73
C ILE A 11 -5.87 0.59 -2.41
N SER A 12 -4.65 0.11 -2.16
CA SER A 12 -3.95 0.39 -0.91
C SER A 12 -3.64 1.87 -0.72
N VAL A 13 -3.24 2.58 -1.78
CA VAL A 13 -2.93 4.02 -1.72
C VAL A 13 -4.21 4.83 -1.51
N CYS A 14 -5.29 4.58 -2.27
CA CYS A 14 -6.55 5.30 -2.10
C CYS A 14 -7.11 5.14 -0.69
N VAL A 15 -7.15 3.92 -0.16
CA VAL A 15 -7.65 3.64 1.18
C VAL A 15 -6.73 4.26 2.25
N SER A 16 -5.41 4.04 2.14
CA SER A 16 -4.47 4.52 3.16
C SER A 16 -4.37 6.03 3.21
N VAL A 17 -4.28 6.71 2.06
CA VAL A 17 -4.15 8.17 2.03
C VAL A 17 -5.43 8.81 2.60
N GLY A 18 -6.63 8.36 2.18
CA GLY A 18 -7.88 8.83 2.77
C GLY A 18 -7.93 8.62 4.27
N ALA A 19 -7.57 7.43 4.75
CA ALA A 19 -7.55 7.11 6.17
C ALA A 19 -6.52 7.94 6.97
N ILE A 20 -5.36 8.27 6.38
CA ILE A 20 -4.35 9.13 7.01
C ILE A 20 -4.85 10.56 7.19
N PHE A 21 -5.54 11.12 6.20
CA PHE A 21 -6.08 12.48 6.27
C PHE A 21 -7.16 12.64 7.36
N TYR A 22 -8.02 11.63 7.53
CA TYR A 22 -9.13 11.64 8.49
C TYR A 22 -8.87 10.72 9.70
N ARG A 23 -7.60 10.48 10.03
CA ARG A 23 -7.16 9.54 11.08
C ARG A 23 -7.72 9.85 12.47
N ASN A 24 -7.81 11.13 12.83
CA ASN A 24 -8.29 11.54 14.14
C ASN A 24 -9.80 11.34 14.27
N GLU A 25 -10.55 11.68 13.24
CA GLU A 25 -12.00 11.52 13.16
C GLU A 25 -12.39 10.04 13.15
N ILE A 26 -11.64 9.21 12.39
CA ILE A 26 -11.83 7.75 12.36
C ILE A 26 -11.58 7.17 13.76
N MET A 27 -10.50 7.57 14.43
CA MET A 27 -10.20 7.05 15.76
C MET A 27 -11.19 7.53 16.82
N ALA A 28 -11.67 8.78 16.72
CA ALA A 28 -12.73 9.31 17.59
C ALA A 28 -14.07 8.59 17.37
N LEU A 29 -14.36 8.11 16.16
CA LEU A 29 -15.55 7.30 15.88
C LEU A 29 -15.43 5.88 16.46
N LEU A 30 -14.25 5.26 16.40
CA LEU A 30 -14.04 3.88 16.81
C LEU A 30 -13.85 3.72 18.33
N TYR A 31 -13.30 4.72 18.99
CA TYR A 31 -12.96 4.67 20.41
C TYR A 31 -13.46 5.89 21.14
N LEU A 32 -14.13 5.69 22.30
CA LEU A 32 -14.64 6.77 23.17
C LEU A 32 -13.54 7.73 23.67
N SER A 33 -12.30 7.25 23.77
CA SER A 33 -11.10 8.01 24.13
C SER A 33 -10.15 8.23 22.96
N GLY A 34 -10.67 8.20 21.72
CA GLY A 34 -9.86 8.43 20.53
C GLY A 34 -9.28 9.85 20.54
N ASP A 35 -7.97 9.96 20.64
CA ASP A 35 -7.20 11.20 20.69
C ASP A 35 -6.25 11.33 19.50
N ALA A 36 -5.55 12.46 19.41
CA ALA A 36 -4.56 12.70 18.36
C ALA A 36 -3.38 11.72 18.40
N TYR A 37 -3.10 11.12 19.56
CA TYR A 37 -2.05 10.12 19.70
C TYR A 37 -2.45 8.80 19.01
N SER A 38 -3.67 8.32 19.28
CA SER A 38 -4.23 7.13 18.61
C SER A 38 -4.38 7.35 17.12
N GLY A 39 -4.80 8.56 16.69
CA GLY A 39 -4.82 8.97 15.29
C GLY A 39 -3.43 8.88 14.64
N SER A 40 -2.39 9.29 15.34
CA SER A 40 -1.02 9.20 14.83
C SER A 40 -0.55 7.76 14.65
N ILE A 41 -0.85 6.87 15.61
CA ILE A 41 -0.57 5.44 15.50
C ILE A 41 -1.27 4.84 14.29
N PHE A 42 -2.57 5.11 14.16
CA PHE A 42 -3.38 4.64 13.03
C PHE A 42 -2.83 5.12 11.68
N GLY A 43 -2.42 6.40 11.59
CA GLY A 43 -1.80 6.95 10.38
C GLY A 43 -0.54 6.20 9.96
N TRP A 44 0.37 5.89 10.90
CA TRP A 44 1.56 5.07 10.62
C TRP A 44 1.19 3.65 10.18
N LEU A 45 0.20 3.02 10.81
CA LEU A 45 -0.28 1.69 10.40
C LEU A 45 -0.87 1.70 8.99
N MET A 46 -1.51 2.78 8.56
CA MET A 46 -1.99 2.92 7.19
C MET A 46 -0.84 3.01 6.17
N VAL A 47 0.28 3.60 6.52
CA VAL A 47 1.49 3.54 5.69
C VAL A 47 2.00 2.10 5.58
N SER A 48 2.02 1.33 6.68
CA SER A 48 2.43 -0.07 6.64
C SER A 48 1.50 -0.93 5.79
N PHE A 49 0.20 -0.60 5.73
CA PHE A 49 -0.77 -1.31 4.90
C PHE A 49 -0.44 -1.25 3.41
N ILE A 50 0.07 -0.11 2.91
CA ILE A 50 0.57 -0.02 1.52
C ILE A 50 1.72 -1.01 1.30
N CYS A 51 2.70 -1.02 2.20
CA CYS A 51 3.85 -1.92 2.09
C CYS A 51 3.43 -3.39 2.12
N ILE A 52 2.53 -3.76 3.04
CA ILE A 52 2.00 -5.13 3.17
C ILE A 52 1.26 -5.55 1.91
N SER A 53 0.39 -4.70 1.37
CA SER A 53 -0.38 -4.98 0.15
C SER A 53 0.52 -5.25 -1.05
N LEU A 54 1.59 -4.47 -1.21
CA LEU A 54 2.56 -4.67 -2.28
C LEU A 54 3.44 -5.91 -2.03
N THR A 55 3.85 -6.15 -0.79
CA THR A 55 4.61 -7.35 -0.41
C THR A 55 3.83 -8.62 -0.73
N TYR A 56 2.50 -8.61 -0.57
CA TYR A 56 1.64 -9.75 -0.87
C TYR A 56 1.75 -10.19 -2.34
N ILE A 57 1.83 -9.25 -3.27
CA ILE A 57 1.97 -9.55 -4.70
C ILE A 57 3.31 -10.23 -5.01
N TYR A 58 4.41 -9.70 -4.47
CA TYR A 58 5.73 -10.30 -4.68
C TYR A 58 5.88 -11.64 -3.94
N GLY A 59 5.29 -11.75 -2.75
CA GLY A 59 5.25 -13.00 -1.99
C GLY A 59 4.49 -14.10 -2.74
N SER A 60 3.34 -13.77 -3.32
CA SER A 60 2.56 -14.71 -4.15
C SER A 60 3.34 -15.15 -5.38
N LEU A 61 4.10 -14.24 -6.01
CA LEU A 61 4.96 -14.58 -7.14
C LEU A 61 6.09 -15.55 -6.73
N LEU A 62 6.77 -15.28 -5.61
CA LEU A 62 7.82 -16.17 -5.10
C LEU A 62 7.27 -17.55 -4.74
N THR A 63 6.06 -17.61 -4.19
CA THR A 63 5.36 -18.85 -3.85
C THR A 63 5.03 -19.64 -5.13
N ALA A 64 4.40 -18.99 -6.12
CA ALA A 64 4.05 -19.61 -7.40
C ALA A 64 5.27 -20.09 -8.19
N GLY A 65 6.40 -19.38 -8.05
CA GLY A 65 7.67 -19.76 -8.65
C GLY A 65 8.50 -20.79 -7.86
N GLY A 66 7.93 -21.40 -6.81
CA GLY A 66 8.59 -22.43 -6.00
C GLY A 66 9.72 -21.89 -5.09
N LYS A 67 9.82 -20.55 -4.89
CA LYS A 67 10.87 -19.92 -4.08
C LYS A 67 10.47 -19.75 -2.61
N ILE A 68 9.73 -20.71 -2.05
CA ILE A 68 9.17 -20.66 -0.69
C ILE A 68 10.26 -20.52 0.38
N ALA A 69 11.40 -21.21 0.19
CA ALA A 69 12.52 -21.10 1.13
C ALA A 69 13.10 -19.68 1.21
N LEU A 70 13.18 -18.99 0.05
CA LEU A 70 13.63 -17.59 0.00
C LEU A 70 12.62 -16.67 0.66
N LEU A 71 11.33 -16.86 0.40
CA LEU A 71 10.23 -16.12 1.03
C LEU A 71 10.29 -16.25 2.56
N ASN A 72 10.41 -17.49 3.08
CA ASN A 72 10.50 -17.74 4.52
C ASN A 72 11.74 -17.08 5.14
N LYS A 73 12.88 -17.09 4.44
CA LYS A 73 14.11 -16.41 4.90
C LYS A 73 13.90 -14.90 5.00
N ILE A 74 13.29 -14.27 4.00
CA ILE A 74 12.99 -12.83 4.04
C ILE A 74 12.04 -12.52 5.20
N SER A 75 10.99 -13.31 5.39
CA SER A 75 10.02 -13.14 6.47
C SER A 75 10.67 -13.27 7.85
N LEU A 76 11.56 -14.25 8.04
CA LEU A 76 12.29 -14.44 9.29
C LEU A 76 13.21 -13.25 9.61
N VAL A 77 13.94 -12.76 8.61
CA VAL A 77 14.79 -11.57 8.75
C VAL A 77 13.93 -10.33 9.05
N GLY A 78 12.81 -10.17 8.35
CA GLY A 78 11.86 -9.08 8.60
C GLY A 78 11.29 -9.11 10.01
N PHE A 79 10.95 -10.28 10.53
CA PHE A 79 10.51 -10.47 11.92
C PHE A 79 11.61 -10.07 12.92
N ALA A 80 12.83 -10.50 12.70
CA ALA A 80 13.96 -10.15 13.58
C ALA A 80 14.21 -8.63 13.60
N ILE A 81 14.17 -7.97 12.44
CA ILE A 81 14.31 -6.51 12.32
C ILE A 81 13.15 -5.80 13.04
N ASN A 82 11.91 -6.25 12.85
CA ASN A 82 10.75 -5.69 13.53
C ASN A 82 10.89 -5.81 15.06
N LEU A 83 11.32 -6.97 15.55
CA LEU A 83 11.56 -7.18 16.99
C LEU A 83 12.63 -6.22 17.52
N ILE A 84 13.77 -6.08 16.85
CA ILE A 84 14.84 -5.15 17.24
C ILE A 84 14.32 -3.71 17.27
N PHE A 85 13.62 -3.27 16.25
CA PHE A 85 13.06 -1.91 16.22
C PHE A 85 12.03 -1.68 17.31
N ASN A 86 11.19 -2.67 17.63
CA ASN A 86 10.25 -2.58 18.74
C ASN A 86 10.99 -2.43 20.09
N LEU A 87 12.03 -3.22 20.34
CA LEU A 87 12.82 -3.12 21.56
C LEU A 87 13.51 -1.76 21.72
N LEU A 88 13.89 -1.11 20.62
CA LEU A 88 14.53 0.21 20.62
C LEU A 88 13.55 1.38 20.73
N LEU A 89 12.38 1.28 20.08
CA LEU A 89 11.46 2.39 19.93
C LEU A 89 10.31 2.39 20.95
N ILE A 90 9.85 1.23 21.41
CA ILE A 90 8.76 1.17 22.39
C ILE A 90 9.14 1.87 23.71
N PRO A 91 10.36 1.69 24.28
CA PRO A 91 10.71 2.37 25.52
C PRO A 91 10.68 3.89 25.43
N LYS A 92 10.84 4.47 24.22
CA LYS A 92 10.88 5.92 23.99
C LYS A 92 9.54 6.50 23.56
N TYR A 93 8.78 5.76 22.77
CA TYR A 93 7.59 6.28 22.06
C TYR A 93 6.33 5.46 22.34
N LEU A 94 6.40 4.46 23.22
CA LEU A 94 5.28 3.57 23.56
C LEU A 94 4.65 2.94 22.30
N ALA A 95 3.31 2.96 22.19
CA ALA A 95 2.59 2.38 21.05
C ALA A 95 2.95 3.04 19.70
N LEU A 96 3.25 4.34 19.69
CA LEU A 96 3.74 5.02 18.48
C LEU A 96 5.08 4.43 18.01
N GLY A 97 5.97 4.08 18.95
CA GLY A 97 7.23 3.41 18.66
C GLY A 97 7.03 2.07 17.93
N SER A 98 6.04 1.29 18.36
CA SER A 98 5.68 0.03 17.70
C SER A 98 5.14 0.24 16.28
N ALA A 99 4.30 1.26 16.08
CA ALA A 99 3.78 1.59 14.75
C ALA A 99 4.92 2.00 13.79
N ILE A 100 5.85 2.84 14.23
CA ILE A 100 7.03 3.25 13.44
C ILE A 100 7.94 2.05 13.15
N ALA A 101 8.19 1.18 14.15
CA ALA A 101 8.97 -0.04 13.99
C ALA A 101 8.36 -0.95 12.92
N THR A 102 7.04 -1.10 12.94
CA THR A 102 6.29 -1.88 11.95
C THR A 102 6.45 -1.31 10.54
N VAL A 103 6.28 -0.01 10.36
CA VAL A 103 6.46 0.63 9.04
C VAL A 103 7.88 0.44 8.53
N ALA A 104 8.89 0.70 9.36
CA ALA A 104 10.29 0.55 8.98
C ALA A 104 10.62 -0.89 8.55
N ALA A 105 10.16 -1.88 9.34
CA ALA A 105 10.35 -3.29 9.01
C ALA A 105 9.62 -3.67 7.71
N GLN A 106 8.38 -3.23 7.51
CA GLN A 106 7.60 -3.51 6.31
C GLN A 106 8.20 -2.90 5.03
N ILE A 107 8.77 -1.71 5.13
CA ILE A 107 9.52 -1.10 4.01
C ILE A 107 10.71 -1.98 3.62
N LEU A 108 11.51 -2.43 4.59
CA LEU A 108 12.67 -3.30 4.33
C LEU A 108 12.25 -4.66 3.76
N VAL A 109 11.17 -5.25 4.29
CA VAL A 109 10.60 -6.51 3.79
C VAL A 109 10.10 -6.34 2.36
N LEU A 110 9.40 -5.25 2.04
CA LEU A 110 8.95 -4.97 0.68
C LEU A 110 10.14 -4.88 -0.29
N PHE A 111 11.17 -4.10 0.04
CA PHE A 111 12.37 -4.01 -0.80
C PHE A 111 13.03 -5.38 -0.98
N ALA A 112 13.14 -6.19 0.07
CA ALA A 112 13.69 -7.54 -0.03
C ALA A 112 12.88 -8.43 -0.97
N HIS A 113 11.54 -8.37 -0.91
CA HIS A 113 10.66 -9.11 -1.81
C HIS A 113 10.78 -8.65 -3.27
N VAL A 114 10.86 -7.33 -3.51
CA VAL A 114 11.08 -6.76 -4.85
C VAL A 114 12.39 -7.28 -5.42
N ILE A 115 13.51 -7.10 -4.71
CA ILE A 115 14.84 -7.52 -5.16
C ILE A 115 14.89 -9.04 -5.39
N ALA A 116 14.32 -9.83 -4.47
CA ALA A 116 14.28 -11.28 -4.58
C ALA A 116 13.50 -11.73 -5.82
N SER A 117 12.35 -11.09 -6.09
CA SER A 117 11.52 -11.40 -7.26
C SER A 117 12.19 -10.98 -8.57
N GLU A 118 12.78 -9.79 -8.63
CA GLU A 118 13.50 -9.30 -9.81
C GLU A 118 14.66 -10.24 -10.16
N LYS A 119 15.47 -10.63 -9.17
CA LYS A 119 16.59 -11.58 -9.38
C LYS A 119 16.13 -12.98 -9.77
N SER A 120 15.02 -13.47 -9.18
CA SER A 120 14.55 -14.85 -9.42
C SER A 120 13.86 -15.02 -10.77
N PHE A 121 13.18 -13.99 -11.27
CA PHE A 121 12.35 -14.06 -12.47
C PHE A 121 12.79 -13.10 -13.58
N GLN A 122 13.96 -12.46 -13.43
CA GLN A 122 14.54 -11.51 -14.41
C GLN A 122 13.54 -10.41 -14.79
N LEU A 123 12.77 -9.93 -13.80
CA LEU A 123 11.78 -8.88 -14.01
C LEU A 123 12.49 -7.54 -14.07
N THR A 124 12.42 -6.88 -15.20
CA THR A 124 12.88 -5.50 -15.35
C THR A 124 11.68 -4.56 -15.32
N LYS A 125 11.45 -3.89 -14.20
CA LYS A 125 10.49 -2.78 -14.18
C LYS A 125 11.12 -1.56 -14.82
N SER A 126 10.47 -1.01 -15.82
CA SER A 126 10.89 0.24 -16.45
C SER A 126 10.83 1.38 -15.43
N LEU A 127 11.81 2.27 -15.46
CA LEU A 127 11.81 3.53 -14.69
C LEU A 127 10.48 4.28 -14.88
N GLN A 128 9.89 4.20 -16.07
CA GLN A 128 8.60 4.80 -16.39
C GLN A 128 7.45 4.23 -15.52
N GLN A 129 7.47 2.95 -15.15
CA GLN A 129 6.44 2.38 -14.26
C GLN A 129 6.57 2.92 -12.84
N TRP A 130 7.78 3.09 -12.33
CA TRP A 130 8.03 3.70 -11.03
C TRP A 130 7.60 5.17 -11.01
N LEU A 131 7.90 5.91 -12.06
CA LEU A 131 7.48 7.31 -12.20
C LEU A 131 5.96 7.45 -12.25
N LYS A 132 5.26 6.59 -12.99
CA LYS A 132 3.78 6.57 -13.02
C LYS A 132 3.18 6.26 -11.64
N SER A 133 3.77 5.31 -10.91
CA SER A 133 3.32 4.98 -9.55
C SER A 133 3.52 6.17 -8.60
N ALA A 134 4.67 6.84 -8.67
CA ALA A 134 4.96 8.02 -7.86
C ALA A 134 4.01 9.19 -8.21
N LEU A 135 3.76 9.42 -9.51
CA LEU A 135 2.81 10.43 -9.97
C LEU A 135 1.40 10.15 -9.45
N PHE A 136 0.95 8.90 -9.51
CA PHE A 136 -0.36 8.51 -8.98
C PHE A 136 -0.46 8.79 -7.47
N ILE A 137 0.54 8.41 -6.69
CA ILE A 137 0.57 8.69 -5.25
C ILE A 137 0.51 10.20 -4.99
N ALA A 138 1.31 10.99 -5.72
CA ALA A 138 1.30 12.44 -5.60
C ALA A 138 -0.06 13.05 -5.95
N MET A 139 -0.73 12.57 -6.99
CA MET A 139 -2.09 12.99 -7.36
C MET A 139 -3.10 12.67 -6.27
N VAL A 140 -3.08 11.45 -5.70
CA VAL A 140 -3.99 11.05 -4.63
C VAL A 140 -3.78 11.92 -3.38
N VAL A 141 -2.53 12.19 -3.00
CA VAL A 141 -2.21 13.10 -1.88
C VAL A 141 -2.71 14.52 -2.19
N GLY A 142 -2.46 15.04 -3.40
CA GLY A 142 -2.92 16.36 -3.83
C GLY A 142 -4.45 16.50 -3.79
N ILE A 143 -5.19 15.50 -4.27
CA ILE A 143 -6.65 15.45 -4.21
C ILE A 143 -7.14 15.53 -2.76
N ASN A 144 -6.55 14.72 -1.85
CA ASN A 144 -6.94 14.74 -0.44
C ASN A 144 -6.62 16.07 0.23
N LEU A 145 -5.48 16.71 -0.10
CA LEU A 145 -5.15 18.06 0.37
C LEU A 145 -6.19 19.11 -0.07
N LEU A 146 -6.63 19.06 -1.33
CA LEU A 146 -7.65 19.97 -1.84
C LEU A 146 -9.01 19.74 -1.17
N ILE A 147 -9.43 18.49 -1.00
CA ILE A 147 -10.71 18.15 -0.35
C ILE A 147 -10.70 18.55 1.13
N ALA A 148 -9.57 18.40 1.82
CA ALA A 148 -9.43 18.82 3.22
C ALA A 148 -9.65 20.32 3.42
N GLN A 149 -9.44 21.14 2.39
CA GLN A 149 -9.70 22.61 2.45
C GLN A 149 -11.18 22.99 2.31
N LEU A 150 -12.03 22.07 1.85
CA LEU A 150 -13.45 22.37 1.58
C LEU A 150 -14.32 22.49 2.83
N HIS A 151 -13.80 22.23 4.04
CA HIS A 151 -14.49 22.33 5.34
C HIS A 151 -15.86 21.61 5.38
N ILE A 152 -16.01 20.53 4.61
CA ILE A 152 -17.21 19.67 4.60
C ILE A 152 -17.10 18.61 5.70
N ASN A 153 -18.23 17.99 6.05
CA ASN A 153 -18.23 16.90 7.01
C ASN A 153 -17.23 15.80 6.58
N TRP A 154 -16.40 15.34 7.51
CA TRP A 154 -15.30 14.41 7.26
C TRP A 154 -15.75 13.09 6.61
N VAL A 155 -16.97 12.61 6.88
CA VAL A 155 -17.51 11.38 6.27
C VAL A 155 -17.70 11.57 4.77
N TYR A 156 -18.35 12.70 4.38
CA TYR A 156 -18.51 13.02 2.96
C TYR A 156 -17.17 13.28 2.29
N ALA A 157 -16.26 13.98 2.98
CA ALA A 157 -14.91 14.23 2.49
C ALA A 157 -14.14 12.94 2.23
N LEU A 158 -14.22 11.96 3.14
CA LEU A 158 -13.57 10.65 3.01
C LEU A 158 -14.14 9.88 1.79
N VAL A 159 -15.46 9.85 1.64
CA VAL A 159 -16.11 9.17 0.49
C VAL A 159 -15.74 9.84 -0.83
N ILE A 160 -15.85 11.17 -0.89
CA ILE A 160 -15.51 11.95 -2.10
C ILE A 160 -14.02 11.77 -2.44
N SER A 161 -13.12 11.85 -1.45
CA SER A 161 -11.69 11.67 -1.66
C SER A 161 -11.37 10.27 -2.19
N GLY A 162 -12.03 9.23 -1.67
CA GLY A 162 -11.90 7.86 -2.16
C GLY A 162 -12.33 7.71 -3.62
N LEU A 163 -13.51 8.23 -3.97
CA LEU A 163 -14.03 8.17 -5.33
C LEU A 163 -13.17 8.97 -6.33
N VAL A 164 -12.81 10.21 -5.98
CA VAL A 164 -11.99 11.07 -6.85
C VAL A 164 -10.56 10.51 -6.98
N SER A 165 -9.99 9.99 -5.90
CA SER A 165 -8.68 9.32 -5.95
C SER A 165 -8.70 8.08 -6.83
N PHE A 166 -9.80 7.31 -6.81
CA PHE A 166 -9.97 6.18 -7.71
C PHE A 166 -10.07 6.65 -9.17
N LEU A 167 -10.77 7.75 -9.44
CA LEU A 167 -10.84 8.33 -10.79
C LEU A 167 -9.47 8.85 -11.29
N ALA A 168 -8.56 9.23 -10.40
CA ALA A 168 -7.20 9.66 -10.76
C ALA A 168 -6.35 8.55 -11.40
N VAL A 169 -6.81 7.30 -11.38
CA VAL A 169 -6.20 6.18 -12.13
C VAL A 169 -6.13 6.47 -13.62
N PHE A 170 -7.16 7.08 -14.19
CA PHE A 170 -7.23 7.36 -15.63
C PHE A 170 -6.19 8.37 -16.11
N PRO A 171 -6.07 9.57 -15.52
CA PRO A 171 -5.07 10.56 -15.96
C PRO A 171 -3.63 10.15 -15.57
N SER A 172 -3.42 9.33 -14.54
CA SER A 172 -2.08 8.84 -14.17
C SER A 172 -1.51 7.82 -15.15
N THR A 173 -2.34 7.32 -16.10
CA THR A 173 -1.97 6.25 -17.06
C THR A 173 -1.34 5.02 -16.42
N ILE A 174 -1.62 4.80 -15.13
CA ILE A 174 -1.13 3.62 -14.39
C ILE A 174 -1.79 2.34 -14.91
N LEU A 175 -3.13 2.40 -15.13
CA LEU A 175 -3.91 1.34 -15.77
C LEU A 175 -4.47 1.86 -17.10
N THR A 176 -4.15 1.13 -18.17
CA THR A 176 -4.72 1.42 -19.49
C THR A 176 -6.03 0.63 -19.66
N VAL A 177 -7.01 1.23 -20.31
CA VAL A 177 -8.32 0.57 -20.58
C VAL A 177 -8.12 -0.77 -21.30
N SER A 178 -7.12 -0.87 -22.18
CA SER A 178 -6.73 -2.12 -22.85
C SER A 178 -6.28 -3.21 -21.88
N GLU A 179 -5.50 -2.85 -20.84
CA GLU A 179 -5.04 -3.81 -19.81
C GLU A 179 -6.21 -4.32 -18.98
N VAL A 180 -7.14 -3.44 -18.59
CA VAL A 180 -8.34 -3.83 -17.85
C VAL A 180 -9.20 -4.78 -18.69
N ARG A 181 -9.42 -4.46 -19.96
CA ARG A 181 -10.18 -5.32 -20.88
C ARG A 181 -9.51 -6.69 -21.07
N GLN A 182 -8.21 -6.72 -21.23
CA GLN A 182 -7.44 -7.97 -21.33
C GLN A 182 -7.56 -8.80 -20.05
N PHE A 183 -7.45 -8.18 -18.87
CA PHE A 183 -7.61 -8.84 -17.59
C PHE A 183 -9.00 -9.46 -17.42
N LEU A 184 -10.06 -8.71 -17.74
CA LEU A 184 -11.44 -9.20 -17.69
C LEU A 184 -11.67 -10.39 -18.64
N ARG A 185 -11.11 -10.36 -19.84
CA ARG A 185 -11.17 -11.48 -20.79
C ARG A 185 -10.44 -12.72 -20.29
N THR A 186 -9.31 -12.53 -19.62
CA THR A 186 -8.57 -13.65 -19.02
C THR A 186 -9.35 -14.27 -17.86
N MET A 187 -10.04 -13.45 -17.06
CA MET A 187 -10.88 -13.91 -15.95
C MET A 187 -12.16 -14.60 -16.44
N SER A 188 -12.74 -14.15 -17.55
CA SER A 188 -13.95 -14.77 -18.16
C SER A 188 -13.67 -16.09 -18.90
N GLY A 189 -12.42 -16.54 -18.97
CA GLY A 189 -12.06 -17.81 -19.63
C GLY A 189 -12.06 -17.76 -21.16
N GLU A 190 -12.24 -16.59 -21.77
CA GLU A 190 -12.28 -16.44 -23.23
C GLU A 190 -10.92 -16.62 -23.91
N VAL A 191 -9.81 -16.63 -23.17
CA VAL A 191 -8.44 -16.78 -23.72
C VAL A 191 -7.98 -18.23 -23.77
N SER A 192 -8.74 -19.18 -23.21
CA SER A 192 -8.37 -20.60 -23.17
C SER A 192 -8.75 -21.42 -24.44
N LYS A 193 -9.16 -20.78 -25.54
CA LYS A 193 -9.60 -21.44 -26.77
C LYS A 193 -8.75 -21.03 -27.99
N LYS A 194 -7.42 -20.97 -27.84
CA LYS A 194 -6.53 -20.98 -29.01
C LYS A 194 -5.31 -21.85 -28.74
#